data_0206ccaeb7cf04e83333f4066a888b5f
#
_entry.id   0206ccaeb7cf04e83333f4066a888b5f
#
_cell.length_a   1.000
_cell.length_b   1.000
_cell.length_c   1.000
_cell.angle_alpha   90.00
_cell.angle_beta   90.00
_cell.angle_gamma   90.00
#
_symmetry.space_group_name_H-M   'P 1'
#
loop_
_entity.id
_entity.type
_entity.pdbx_description
1 polymer ?
#
loop_
_entity_poly.entity_id
_entity_poly.type
_entity_poly.pdbx_seq_one_letter_code
_entity_poly.pdbx_strand_id
1 'polypeptide(L)'
;IGFDYDKEKAQKLIEEVKLLNDGNLDPIILSTNSSYLDLCEFIQNELSKIGLEIEINVSPPATHRQMVATSKLSFFRASWIADYPDAENYLSLFYSKNHSPNGPNYTHFKSPKFDALYNKSLSEKNDSIRFNLYNQMDQIIIENAPIVPLYYDNVLRFTQKNISALSNNANNMLVLKRVKKYITND
;
A
#
# COMPACT_ATOMS: atom_id res chain seq x y z
N ILE A 1 13.64 7.77 3.14
CA ILE A 1 13.21 6.79 4.15
C ILE A 1 12.81 5.53 3.40
N GLY A 2 13.36 4.38 3.80
CA GLY A 2 13.09 3.09 3.18
C GLY A 2 14.27 2.14 3.39
N PHE A 3 14.16 0.95 2.82
CA PHE A 3 15.26 -0.01 2.77
C PHE A 3 15.84 -0.05 1.35
N ASP A 4 17.16 -0.09 1.25
CA ASP A 4 17.84 -0.40 0.00
C ASP A 4 17.72 -1.90 -0.29
N TYR A 5 17.84 -2.27 -1.57
CA TYR A 5 17.88 -3.67 -1.96
C TYR A 5 19.18 -4.32 -1.40
N ASP A 6 19.01 -5.24 -0.48
CA ASP A 6 20.10 -5.95 0.19
C ASP A 6 19.78 -7.46 0.28
N LYS A 7 20.13 -8.16 -0.79
CA LYS A 7 19.89 -9.61 -0.90
C LYS A 7 20.64 -10.41 0.15
N GLU A 8 21.89 -10.04 0.45
CA GLU A 8 22.73 -10.77 1.41
C GLU A 8 22.18 -10.63 2.83
N LYS A 9 21.75 -9.44 3.19
CA LYS A 9 21.11 -9.20 4.48
C LYS A 9 19.78 -9.95 4.60
N ALA A 10 18.97 -9.95 3.53
CA ALA A 10 17.70 -10.69 3.50
C ALA A 10 17.94 -12.21 3.69
N GLN A 11 18.93 -12.79 2.99
CA GLN A 11 19.29 -14.20 3.16
C GLN A 11 19.70 -14.52 4.60
N LYS A 12 20.56 -13.71 5.20
CA LYS A 12 20.98 -13.90 6.61
C LYS A 12 19.80 -13.88 7.57
N LEU A 13 18.87 -12.93 7.41
CA LEU A 13 17.67 -12.85 8.23
C LEU A 13 16.78 -14.09 8.09
N ILE A 14 16.65 -14.63 6.87
CA ILE A 14 15.89 -15.86 6.63
C ILE A 14 16.58 -17.06 7.30
N GLU A 15 17.89 -17.16 7.21
CA GLU A 15 18.67 -18.20 7.88
C GLU A 15 18.52 -18.13 9.40
N GLU A 16 18.57 -16.93 9.98
CA GLU A 16 18.32 -16.72 11.42
C GLU A 16 16.93 -17.19 11.82
N VAL A 17 15.89 -16.84 11.07
CA VAL A 17 14.53 -17.28 11.34
C VAL A 17 14.37 -18.79 11.21
N LYS A 18 15.01 -19.41 10.19
CA LYS A 18 15.03 -20.86 10.05
C LYS A 18 15.66 -21.56 11.27
N LEU A 19 16.78 -21.03 11.76
CA LEU A 19 17.42 -21.57 12.96
C LEU A 19 16.53 -21.51 14.21
N LEU A 20 15.72 -20.46 14.33
CA LEU A 20 14.75 -20.30 15.44
C LEU A 20 13.54 -21.24 15.32
N ASN A 21 13.29 -21.82 14.14
CA ASN A 21 12.16 -22.69 13.85
C ASN A 21 12.60 -24.12 13.42
N ASP A 22 13.64 -24.66 14.02
CA ASP A 22 14.15 -26.03 13.75
C ASP A 22 14.45 -26.32 12.27
N GLY A 23 14.85 -25.28 11.54
CA GLY A 23 15.19 -25.36 10.12
C GLY A 23 14.02 -25.26 9.15
N ASN A 24 12.80 -25.18 9.63
CA ASN A 24 11.59 -25.11 8.80
C ASN A 24 10.98 -23.71 8.77
N LEU A 25 10.50 -23.32 7.58
CA LEU A 25 9.57 -22.20 7.41
C LEU A 25 8.36 -22.73 6.66
N ASP A 26 7.18 -22.51 7.21
CA ASP A 26 5.94 -22.77 6.49
C ASP A 26 5.84 -21.83 5.27
N PRO A 27 5.32 -22.32 4.13
CA PRO A 27 5.10 -21.48 2.97
C PRO A 27 4.20 -20.28 3.31
N ILE A 28 4.61 -19.09 2.85
CA ILE A 28 3.82 -17.88 3.04
C ILE A 28 2.81 -17.77 1.90
N ILE A 29 1.52 -17.64 2.23
CA ILE A 29 0.47 -17.50 1.24
C ILE A 29 0.29 -16.02 0.89
N LEU A 30 0.72 -15.63 -0.32
CA LEU A 30 0.49 -14.30 -0.89
C LEU A 30 -0.84 -14.26 -1.62
N SER A 31 -1.83 -13.63 -1.03
CA SER A 31 -3.17 -13.51 -1.61
C SER A 31 -3.27 -12.29 -2.54
N THR A 32 -3.86 -12.51 -3.73
CA THR A 32 -4.03 -11.47 -4.75
C THR A 32 -5.30 -11.69 -5.58
N ASN A 33 -5.49 -10.88 -6.62
CA ASN A 33 -6.48 -11.09 -7.66
C ASN A 33 -5.82 -11.20 -9.04
N SER A 34 -6.55 -11.64 -10.04
CA SER A 34 -6.03 -11.91 -11.38
C SER A 34 -5.33 -10.71 -12.04
N SER A 35 -5.71 -9.48 -11.72
CA SER A 35 -5.11 -8.26 -12.32
C SER A 35 -3.67 -8.01 -11.86
N TYR A 36 -3.21 -8.66 -10.80
CA TYR A 36 -1.89 -8.47 -10.21
C TYR A 36 -1.11 -9.78 -10.06
N LEU A 37 -1.53 -10.82 -10.77
CA LEU A 37 -0.88 -12.12 -10.72
C LEU A 37 0.58 -12.03 -11.16
N ASP A 38 0.87 -11.42 -12.30
CA ASP A 38 2.23 -11.26 -12.83
C ASP A 38 3.18 -10.58 -11.83
N LEU A 39 2.69 -9.55 -11.12
CA LEU A 39 3.44 -8.88 -10.07
C LEU A 39 3.75 -9.82 -8.90
N CYS A 40 2.77 -10.61 -8.48
CA CYS A 40 2.93 -11.55 -7.38
C CYS A 40 3.86 -12.71 -7.76
N GLU A 41 3.82 -13.18 -9.01
CA GLU A 41 4.76 -14.18 -9.55
C GLU A 41 6.20 -13.64 -9.59
N PHE A 42 6.37 -12.37 -9.95
CA PHE A 42 7.68 -11.71 -9.85
C PHE A 42 8.19 -11.69 -8.41
N ILE A 43 7.35 -11.30 -7.44
CA ILE A 43 7.70 -11.28 -6.01
C ILE A 43 8.04 -12.69 -5.53
N GLN A 44 7.23 -13.69 -5.86
CA GLN A 44 7.48 -15.11 -5.54
C GLN A 44 8.86 -15.55 -6.05
N ASN A 45 9.17 -15.24 -7.31
CA ASN A 45 10.46 -15.60 -7.92
C ASN A 45 11.64 -14.88 -7.24
N GLU A 46 11.51 -13.61 -6.87
CA GLU A 46 12.58 -12.90 -6.16
C GLU A 46 12.80 -13.45 -4.75
N LEU A 47 11.73 -13.78 -4.03
CA LEU A 47 11.81 -14.33 -2.69
C LEU A 47 12.34 -15.77 -2.68
N SER A 48 12.03 -16.57 -3.69
CA SER A 48 12.58 -17.93 -3.82
C SER A 48 14.11 -17.93 -3.97
N LYS A 49 14.69 -16.91 -4.60
CA LYS A 49 16.16 -16.75 -4.75
C LYS A 49 16.90 -16.52 -3.43
N ILE A 50 16.19 -16.19 -2.39
CA ILE A 50 16.72 -16.00 -1.03
C ILE A 50 16.25 -17.09 -0.06
N GLY A 51 15.59 -18.15 -0.57
CA GLY A 51 15.20 -19.31 0.21
C GLY A 51 13.88 -19.16 0.95
N LEU A 52 13.01 -18.22 0.54
CA LEU A 52 11.66 -18.04 1.08
C LEU A 52 10.62 -18.55 0.08
N GLU A 53 9.82 -19.54 0.48
CA GLU A 53 8.77 -20.11 -0.34
C GLU A 53 7.47 -19.29 -0.20
N ILE A 54 6.91 -18.90 -1.33
CA ILE A 54 5.64 -18.17 -1.41
C ILE A 54 4.64 -18.99 -2.23
N GLU A 55 3.47 -19.21 -1.70
CA GLU A 55 2.32 -19.74 -2.43
C GLU A 55 1.39 -18.59 -2.85
N ILE A 56 1.01 -18.53 -4.12
CA ILE A 56 0.10 -17.47 -4.60
C ILE A 56 -1.33 -17.99 -4.58
N ASN A 57 -2.19 -17.28 -3.86
CA ASN A 57 -3.64 -17.55 -3.83
C ASN A 57 -4.40 -16.45 -4.59
N VAL A 58 -5.01 -16.82 -5.71
CA VAL A 58 -5.74 -15.89 -6.58
C VAL A 58 -7.24 -16.00 -6.33
N SER A 59 -7.87 -14.86 -6.02
CA SER A 59 -9.32 -14.74 -5.83
C SER A 59 -9.93 -13.72 -6.81
N PRO A 60 -11.24 -13.82 -7.11
CA PRO A 60 -11.92 -12.74 -7.83
C PRO A 60 -11.75 -11.38 -7.14
N PRO A 61 -11.64 -10.26 -7.86
CA PRO A 61 -11.33 -8.95 -7.27
C PRO A 61 -12.27 -8.52 -6.14
N ALA A 62 -13.57 -8.79 -6.26
CA ALA A 62 -14.55 -8.46 -5.21
C ALA A 62 -14.33 -9.33 -3.95
N THR A 63 -14.12 -10.64 -4.13
CA THR A 63 -13.83 -11.58 -3.05
C THR A 63 -12.55 -11.21 -2.33
N HIS A 64 -11.46 -10.93 -3.08
CA HIS A 64 -10.19 -10.50 -2.50
C HIS A 64 -10.36 -9.25 -1.62
N ARG A 65 -11.02 -8.20 -2.14
CA ARG A 65 -11.30 -6.99 -1.35
C ARG A 65 -12.09 -7.28 -0.08
N GLN A 66 -13.11 -8.12 -0.17
CA GLN A 66 -13.91 -8.51 0.99
C GLN A 66 -13.08 -9.26 2.03
N MET A 67 -12.23 -10.20 1.61
CA MET A 67 -11.36 -10.96 2.50
C MET A 67 -10.34 -10.07 3.22
N VAL A 68 -9.74 -9.10 2.50
CA VAL A 68 -8.87 -8.07 3.12
C VAL A 68 -9.65 -7.25 4.15
N ALA A 69 -10.80 -6.70 3.77
CA ALA A 69 -11.61 -5.85 4.64
C ALA A 69 -12.17 -6.58 5.88
N THR A 70 -12.32 -7.90 5.82
CA THR A 70 -12.81 -8.73 6.94
C THR A 70 -11.70 -9.50 7.67
N SER A 71 -10.43 -9.12 7.47
CA SER A 71 -9.25 -9.70 8.14
C SER A 71 -9.12 -11.21 7.96
N LYS A 72 -9.41 -11.71 6.74
CA LYS A 72 -9.32 -13.13 6.39
C LYS A 72 -7.98 -13.51 5.76
N LEU A 73 -7.11 -12.56 5.51
CA LEU A 73 -5.81 -12.75 4.85
C LEU A 73 -4.69 -12.27 5.75
N SER A 74 -3.60 -13.05 5.80
CA SER A 74 -2.41 -12.73 6.61
C SER A 74 -1.37 -11.95 5.80
N PHE A 75 -1.17 -12.30 4.52
CA PHE A 75 -0.25 -11.61 3.61
C PHE A 75 -0.93 -11.44 2.26
N PHE A 76 -1.04 -10.22 1.79
CA PHE A 76 -1.86 -9.91 0.62
C PHE A 76 -1.38 -8.66 -0.11
N ARG A 77 -1.60 -8.64 -1.42
CA ARG A 77 -1.45 -7.44 -2.23
C ARG A 77 -2.64 -6.52 -2.05
N ALA A 78 -2.37 -5.25 -1.75
CA ALA A 78 -3.39 -4.22 -1.68
C ALA A 78 -2.94 -2.95 -2.41
N SER A 79 -3.85 -1.99 -2.57
CA SER A 79 -3.57 -0.63 -3.01
C SER A 79 -4.49 0.35 -2.30
N TRP A 80 -4.01 1.58 -2.17
CA TRP A 80 -4.79 2.68 -1.63
C TRP A 80 -4.70 3.89 -2.54
N ILE A 81 -5.81 4.53 -2.78
CA ILE A 81 -5.90 5.82 -3.46
C ILE A 81 -6.42 6.80 -2.43
N ALA A 82 -5.71 7.90 -2.22
CA ALA A 82 -6.13 8.90 -1.23
C ALA A 82 -7.49 9.50 -1.56
N ASP A 83 -8.35 9.62 -0.55
CA ASP A 83 -9.67 10.23 -0.67
C ASP A 83 -9.58 11.77 -0.76
N TYR A 84 -8.50 12.34 -0.22
CA TYR A 84 -8.19 13.77 -0.22
C TYR A 84 -6.66 13.99 -0.26
N PRO A 85 -6.20 15.18 -0.71
CA PRO A 85 -4.78 15.45 -0.96
C PRO A 85 -4.03 15.81 0.34
N ASP A 86 -4.02 14.91 1.32
CA ASP A 86 -3.20 15.01 2.52
C ASP A 86 -2.58 13.64 2.83
N ALA A 87 -1.30 13.63 3.23
CA ALA A 87 -0.58 12.40 3.58
C ALA A 87 -1.18 11.68 4.79
N GLU A 88 -1.93 12.39 5.63
CA GLU A 88 -2.69 11.81 6.74
C GLU A 88 -3.61 10.68 6.27
N ASN A 89 -4.18 10.79 5.05
CA ASN A 89 -5.05 9.74 4.50
C ASN A 89 -4.34 8.37 4.38
N TYR A 90 -3.04 8.36 4.06
CA TYR A 90 -2.24 7.13 4.05
C TYR A 90 -1.85 6.68 5.45
N LEU A 91 -1.55 7.62 6.36
CA LEU A 91 -1.16 7.31 7.73
C LEU A 91 -2.33 6.75 8.55
N SER A 92 -3.55 7.12 8.21
CA SER A 92 -4.78 6.60 8.85
C SER A 92 -4.92 5.07 8.71
N LEU A 93 -4.26 4.46 7.70
CA LEU A 93 -4.22 3.01 7.47
C LEU A 93 -3.43 2.24 8.53
N PHE A 94 -2.68 2.93 9.38
CA PHE A 94 -1.85 2.33 10.43
C PHE A 94 -2.28 2.74 11.83
N TYR A 95 -3.30 3.60 11.95
CA TYR A 95 -3.84 4.00 13.24
C TYR A 95 -4.62 2.85 13.90
N SER A 96 -4.29 2.51 15.14
CA SER A 96 -4.84 1.30 15.78
C SER A 96 -6.35 1.32 15.98
N LYS A 97 -6.97 2.51 16.08
CA LYS A 97 -8.44 2.61 16.18
C LYS A 97 -9.17 2.36 14.85
N ASN A 98 -8.43 2.29 13.75
CA ASN A 98 -8.94 2.04 12.40
C ASN A 98 -8.80 0.57 11.98
N HIS A 99 -8.63 -0.37 12.90
CA HIS A 99 -8.52 -1.79 12.55
C HIS A 99 -9.75 -2.28 11.78
N SER A 100 -9.50 -3.05 10.71
CA SER A 100 -10.55 -3.78 10.01
C SER A 100 -11.23 -4.79 10.95
N PRO A 101 -12.52 -5.10 10.79
CA PRO A 101 -13.38 -4.67 9.68
C PRO A 101 -14.01 -3.28 9.86
N ASN A 102 -13.79 -2.59 10.97
CA ASN A 102 -14.44 -1.32 11.29
C ASN A 102 -13.74 -0.10 10.67
N GLY A 103 -12.52 -0.27 10.18
CA GLY A 103 -11.72 0.78 9.54
C GLY A 103 -10.70 0.22 8.56
N PRO A 104 -9.88 1.09 7.93
CA PRO A 104 -9.00 0.73 6.83
C PRO A 104 -7.62 0.21 7.26
N ASN A 105 -7.35 0.03 8.53
CA ASN A 105 -6.10 -0.58 8.98
C ASN A 105 -6.17 -2.11 8.80
N TYR A 106 -5.92 -2.55 7.58
CA TYR A 106 -6.00 -3.95 7.17
C TYR A 106 -4.86 -4.81 7.71
N THR A 107 -3.74 -4.19 8.08
CA THR A 107 -2.57 -4.89 8.63
C THR A 107 -2.71 -5.16 10.12
N HIS A 108 -3.70 -4.58 10.78
CA HIS A 108 -3.84 -4.59 12.25
C HIS A 108 -2.61 -4.06 12.98
N PHE A 109 -1.82 -3.21 12.29
CA PHE A 109 -0.68 -2.56 12.90
C PHE A 109 -1.08 -1.77 14.14
N LYS A 110 -0.30 -1.90 15.20
CA LYS A 110 -0.54 -1.24 16.47
C LYS A 110 0.77 -0.76 17.07
N SER A 111 0.89 0.55 17.25
CA SER A 111 2.02 1.17 17.91
C SER A 111 1.53 2.36 18.75
N PRO A 112 1.66 2.31 20.08
CA PRO A 112 1.27 3.45 20.94
C PRO A 112 2.02 4.75 20.58
N LYS A 113 3.29 4.64 20.14
CA LYS A 113 4.07 5.78 19.69
C LYS A 113 3.51 6.38 18.40
N PHE A 114 3.14 5.54 17.42
CA PHE A 114 2.48 5.96 16.19
C PHE A 114 1.14 6.65 16.49
N ASP A 115 0.31 6.01 17.31
CA ASP A 115 -1.01 6.53 17.67
C ASP A 115 -0.95 7.90 18.36
N ALA A 116 0.04 8.11 19.22
CA ALA A 116 0.27 9.41 19.88
C ALA A 116 0.66 10.49 18.88
N LEU A 117 1.57 10.19 17.93
CA LEU A 117 1.96 11.11 16.86
C LEU A 117 0.79 11.42 15.92
N TYR A 118 0.00 10.41 15.56
CA TYR A 118 -1.18 10.56 14.72
C TYR A 118 -2.20 11.49 15.37
N ASN A 119 -2.57 11.25 16.63
CA ASN A 119 -3.50 12.12 17.35
C ASN A 119 -2.99 13.57 17.47
N LYS A 120 -1.67 13.75 17.68
CA LYS A 120 -1.06 15.07 17.74
C LYS A 120 -1.15 15.79 16.38
N SER A 121 -0.91 15.07 15.28
CA SER A 121 -0.93 15.64 13.93
C SER A 121 -2.32 16.16 13.52
N LEU A 122 -3.39 15.55 14.00
CA LEU A 122 -4.77 15.96 13.70
C LEU A 122 -5.13 17.35 14.24
N SER A 123 -4.47 17.80 15.31
CA SER A 123 -4.71 19.11 15.91
C SER A 123 -3.64 20.15 15.56
N GLU A 124 -2.55 19.75 14.91
CA GLU A 124 -1.45 20.64 14.56
C GLU A 124 -1.81 21.53 13.37
N LYS A 125 -1.69 22.86 13.58
CA LYS A 125 -2.01 23.87 12.56
C LYS A 125 -0.79 24.35 11.79
N ASN A 126 0.42 24.15 12.33
CA ASN A 126 1.66 24.49 11.65
C ASN A 126 2.07 23.35 10.72
N ASP A 127 2.06 23.60 9.42
CA ASP A 127 2.37 22.58 8.42
C ASP A 127 3.78 21.98 8.58
N SER A 128 4.79 22.78 8.94
CA SER A 128 6.16 22.27 9.14
C SER A 128 6.23 21.28 10.32
N ILE A 129 5.52 21.57 11.41
CA ILE A 129 5.46 20.68 12.56
C ILE A 129 4.64 19.43 12.19
N ARG A 130 3.51 19.60 11.51
CA ARG A 130 2.66 18.51 11.06
C ARG A 130 3.40 17.55 10.13
N PHE A 131 4.13 18.05 9.14
CA PHE A 131 4.95 17.22 8.25
C PHE A 131 6.09 16.50 8.99
N ASN A 132 6.68 17.12 10.02
CA ASN A 132 7.65 16.42 10.85
C ASN A 132 7.02 15.25 11.63
N LEU A 133 5.79 15.41 12.13
CA LEU A 133 5.03 14.31 12.74
C LEU A 133 4.77 13.18 11.73
N TYR A 134 4.42 13.51 10.50
CA TYR A 134 4.21 12.53 9.43
C TYR A 134 5.50 11.76 9.13
N ASN A 135 6.64 12.43 9.02
CA ASN A 135 7.92 11.76 8.81
C ASN A 135 8.30 10.81 9.96
N GLN A 136 7.99 11.18 11.20
CA GLN A 136 8.23 10.29 12.35
C GLN A 136 7.32 9.05 12.31
N MET A 137 6.06 9.22 11.89
CA MET A 137 5.13 8.10 11.72
C MET A 137 5.56 7.18 10.57
N ASP A 138 5.97 7.75 9.45
CA ASP A 138 6.49 7.01 8.30
C ASP A 138 7.73 6.17 8.67
N GLN A 139 8.64 6.74 9.45
CA GLN A 139 9.80 6.01 9.99
C GLN A 139 9.37 4.80 10.83
N ILE A 140 8.35 4.95 11.68
CA ILE A 140 7.83 3.84 12.49
C ILE A 140 7.23 2.74 11.61
N ILE A 141 6.51 3.10 10.54
CA ILE A 141 5.95 2.13 9.58
C ILE A 141 7.08 1.36 8.91
N ILE A 142 8.08 2.04 8.38
CA ILE A 142 9.21 1.40 7.70
C ILE A 142 9.98 0.46 8.65
N GLU A 143 10.28 0.90 9.86
CA GLU A 143 11.01 0.09 10.86
C GLU A 143 10.26 -1.18 11.27
N ASN A 144 8.93 -1.13 11.34
CA ASN A 144 8.10 -2.28 11.72
C ASN A 144 7.61 -3.10 10.52
N ALA A 145 7.75 -2.58 9.30
CA ALA A 145 7.41 -3.23 8.05
C ALA A 145 6.03 -3.91 7.99
N PRO A 146 4.92 -3.28 8.46
CA PRO A 146 3.58 -3.86 8.30
C PRO A 146 3.16 -3.93 6.84
N ILE A 147 3.82 -3.17 5.98
CA ILE A 147 3.68 -3.18 4.52
C ILE A 147 5.05 -3.11 3.84
N VAL A 148 5.10 -3.56 2.60
CA VAL A 148 6.18 -3.31 1.65
C VAL A 148 5.63 -2.42 0.53
N PRO A 149 5.98 -1.12 0.46
CA PRO A 149 5.59 -0.25 -0.63
C PRO A 149 6.23 -0.72 -1.93
N LEU A 150 5.41 -0.92 -2.98
CA LEU A 150 5.89 -1.44 -4.27
C LEU A 150 6.14 -0.31 -5.27
N TYR A 151 5.12 0.52 -5.53
CA TYR A 151 5.21 1.63 -6.49
C TYR A 151 4.04 2.59 -6.34
N TYR A 152 4.20 3.79 -6.90
CA TYR A 152 3.12 4.71 -7.17
C TYR A 152 2.60 4.49 -8.59
N ASP A 153 1.28 4.36 -8.74
CA ASP A 153 0.67 4.16 -10.05
C ASP A 153 0.62 5.46 -10.87
N ASN A 154 0.66 5.33 -12.19
CA ASN A 154 0.51 6.43 -13.13
C ASN A 154 -0.74 6.24 -13.96
N VAL A 155 -1.60 7.24 -13.99
CA VAL A 155 -2.82 7.23 -14.80
C VAL A 155 -2.62 8.01 -16.10
N LEU A 156 -2.77 7.33 -17.23
CA LEU A 156 -2.77 7.94 -18.55
C LEU A 156 -4.20 8.16 -19.01
N ARG A 157 -4.50 9.36 -19.48
CA ARG A 157 -5.80 9.72 -20.06
C ARG A 157 -5.64 10.15 -21.51
N PHE A 158 -6.27 9.41 -22.38
CA PHE A 158 -6.32 9.73 -23.80
C PHE A 158 -7.64 10.42 -24.12
N THR A 159 -7.59 11.55 -24.80
CA THR A 159 -8.77 12.28 -25.27
C THR A 159 -8.69 12.53 -26.75
N GLN A 160 -9.84 12.66 -27.40
CA GLN A 160 -9.90 13.12 -28.80
C GLN A 160 -9.45 14.56 -28.89
N LYS A 161 -8.93 14.97 -30.06
CA LYS A 161 -8.42 16.32 -30.32
C LYS A 161 -9.44 17.44 -30.09
N ASN A 162 -10.72 17.13 -30.24
CA ASN A 162 -11.83 18.06 -30.01
C ASN A 162 -12.32 18.14 -28.58
N ILE A 163 -11.62 17.52 -27.62
CA ILE A 163 -11.90 17.62 -26.19
C ILE A 163 -10.89 18.59 -25.56
N SER A 164 -11.39 19.54 -24.78
CA SER A 164 -10.54 20.46 -24.02
C SER A 164 -10.97 20.56 -22.55
N ALA A 165 -10.10 21.14 -21.74
CA ALA A 165 -10.30 21.41 -20.30
C ALA A 165 -10.56 20.15 -19.44
N LEU A 166 -10.13 18.97 -19.87
CA LEU A 166 -10.01 17.81 -19.02
C LEU A 166 -8.67 17.88 -18.27
N SER A 167 -8.70 18.24 -17.01
CA SER A 167 -7.52 18.37 -16.17
C SER A 167 -7.25 17.08 -15.36
N ASN A 168 -5.99 16.86 -15.04
CA ASN A 168 -5.58 15.86 -14.07
C ASN A 168 -5.60 16.46 -12.64
N ASN A 169 -5.77 15.63 -11.64
CA ASN A 169 -5.67 15.99 -10.24
C ASN A 169 -5.06 14.83 -9.44
N ALA A 170 -4.53 15.15 -8.26
CA ALA A 170 -3.81 14.19 -7.41
C ALA A 170 -4.66 12.98 -6.99
N ASN A 171 -5.97 13.14 -6.85
CA ASN A 171 -6.89 12.07 -6.46
C ASN A 171 -7.43 11.28 -7.65
N ASN A 172 -6.92 11.51 -8.86
CA ASN A 172 -7.39 10.88 -10.09
C ASN A 172 -8.89 10.99 -10.35
N MET A 173 -9.55 12.00 -9.82
CA MET A 173 -10.98 12.23 -10.01
C MET A 173 -11.28 12.73 -11.41
N LEU A 174 -12.35 12.22 -12.01
CA LEU A 174 -12.84 12.68 -13.32
C LEU A 174 -13.76 13.89 -13.13
N VAL A 175 -13.19 15.10 -13.25
CA VAL A 175 -13.92 16.35 -13.11
C VAL A 175 -14.38 16.84 -14.49
N LEU A 176 -15.65 16.59 -14.84
CA LEU A 176 -16.19 16.92 -16.18
C LEU A 176 -16.83 18.31 -16.27
N LYS A 177 -17.00 19.04 -15.17
CA LYS A 177 -17.69 20.34 -15.12
C LYS A 177 -17.18 21.39 -16.13
N ARG A 178 -15.88 21.34 -16.45
CA ARG A 178 -15.23 22.30 -17.36
C ARG A 178 -14.89 21.72 -18.73
N VAL A 179 -15.15 20.43 -18.94
CA VAL A 179 -14.83 19.75 -20.20
C VAL A 179 -15.73 20.26 -21.31
N LYS A 180 -15.10 20.56 -22.45
CA LYS A 180 -15.81 21.00 -23.65
C LYS A 180 -15.49 20.05 -24.80
N LYS A 181 -16.51 19.71 -25.57
CA LYS A 181 -16.38 19.00 -26.84
C LYS A 181 -16.73 19.96 -27.97
N TYR A 182 -15.81 20.14 -28.91
CA TYR A 182 -16.02 20.95 -30.10
C TYR A 182 -16.46 20.03 -31.23
N ILE A 183 -17.36 20.55 -32.09
CA ILE A 183 -17.72 19.90 -33.35
C ILE A 183 -16.59 20.19 -34.32
N THR A 184 -15.87 19.16 -34.76
CA THR A 184 -14.93 19.26 -35.90
C THR A 184 -15.74 19.00 -37.15
N ASN A 185 -15.86 19.99 -38.01
CA ASN A 185 -16.31 19.75 -39.38
C ASN A 185 -15.10 19.15 -40.11
N ASP A 186 -15.04 17.81 -40.20
CA ASP A 186 -14.15 17.10 -41.14
C ASP A 186 -14.62 17.27 -42.55
#